data_5eb99624a2ebf3b0359cef451dd5dd7e
#
_entry.id   5eb99624a2ebf3b0359cef451dd5dd7e
#
_cell.length_a   1.000
_cell.length_b   1.000
_cell.length_c   1.000
_cell.angle_alpha   90.00
_cell.angle_beta   90.00
_cell.angle_gamma   90.00
#
_symmetry.space_group_name_H-M   'P 1'
#
loop_
_entity.id
_entity.type
_entity.pdbx_description
1 polymer ?
#
loop_
_entity_poly.entity_id
_entity_poly.type
_entity_poly.pdbx_seq_one_letter_code
_entity_poly.pdbx_strand_id
1 'polypeptide(L)'
;MKLKILSDLHLEHFVACQIFDVGEGDVLVLAGDILCAKHFRTDGYLHAIYDRFLNDCSKNYNKVLYVMGNHEFYGYNYEGTKKKLKENLPHNFHLLDNDTITINNWNFIGFTLWSDFRNENALEMMEAAQCMNDYKVIRITPKYRKLNPNDTLAFHRESKSYLLNQLQTLNENVFVISHHAPSYQSIPQEYKKNSNGAYCSNLDDDIVNHPQIKYWVHGHTHNHFDYMIEGCRVICNPGGYPGQNTGYTPDLYFDI
;
A
#
# COMPACT_ATOMS: atom_id res chain seq x y z
N MET A 1 -8.50 -18.40 -9.28
CA MET A 1 -8.17 -17.04 -9.81
C MET A 1 -6.72 -16.76 -9.49
N LYS A 2 -5.88 -16.63 -10.55
CA LYS A 2 -4.43 -16.42 -10.41
C LYS A 2 -4.15 -14.96 -10.06
N LEU A 3 -3.58 -14.71 -8.87
CA LEU A 3 -3.32 -13.39 -8.31
C LEU A 3 -1.83 -13.20 -8.08
N LYS A 4 -1.28 -12.04 -8.45
CA LYS A 4 0.10 -11.60 -8.14
C LYS A 4 0.08 -10.38 -7.25
N ILE A 5 1.11 -10.27 -6.38
CA ILE A 5 1.27 -9.16 -5.45
C ILE A 5 2.59 -8.45 -5.70
N LEU A 6 2.53 -7.13 -5.83
CA LEU A 6 3.69 -6.24 -5.92
C LEU A 6 3.49 -5.05 -4.97
N SER A 7 4.55 -4.59 -4.34
CA SER A 7 4.59 -3.33 -3.59
C SER A 7 5.96 -2.69 -3.65
N ASP A 8 6.06 -1.44 -3.26
CA ASP A 8 7.33 -0.72 -3.04
C ASP A 8 8.28 -0.82 -4.24
N LEU A 9 7.76 -0.62 -5.46
CA LEU A 9 8.56 -0.67 -6.69
C LEU A 9 9.38 0.60 -6.89
N HIS A 10 8.91 1.73 -6.35
CA HIS A 10 9.61 3.01 -6.41
C HIS A 10 10.11 3.38 -7.81
N LEU A 11 9.22 3.32 -8.79
CA LEU A 11 9.56 3.60 -10.20
C LEU A 11 10.16 4.99 -10.42
N GLU A 12 9.99 5.91 -9.46
CA GLU A 12 10.63 7.23 -9.47
C GLU A 12 12.16 7.18 -9.37
N HIS A 13 12.71 6.03 -8.97
CA HIS A 13 14.15 5.78 -8.91
C HIS A 13 14.67 4.98 -10.10
N PHE A 14 13.80 4.57 -11.04
CA PHE A 14 14.21 3.83 -12.21
C PHE A 14 14.88 4.75 -13.24
N VAL A 15 15.85 4.20 -13.97
CA VAL A 15 16.44 4.85 -15.15
C VAL A 15 15.68 4.43 -16.42
N ALA A 16 15.78 5.22 -17.49
CA ALA A 16 14.93 5.10 -18.68
C ALA A 16 14.97 3.70 -19.37
N CYS A 17 16.05 2.95 -19.20
CA CYS A 17 16.20 1.61 -19.79
C CYS A 17 15.70 0.46 -18.87
N GLN A 18 15.35 0.73 -17.62
CA GLN A 18 14.85 -0.30 -16.72
C GLN A 18 13.42 -0.69 -17.06
N ILE A 19 13.19 -2.00 -17.03
CA ILE A 19 11.88 -2.63 -17.25
C ILE A 19 11.61 -3.48 -16.01
N PHE A 20 10.39 -3.40 -15.50
CA PHE A 20 9.92 -4.29 -14.46
C PHE A 20 9.02 -5.36 -15.09
N ASP A 21 9.34 -6.62 -14.86
CA ASP A 21 8.50 -7.73 -15.31
C ASP A 21 7.29 -7.88 -14.38
N VAL A 22 6.13 -7.48 -14.89
CA VAL A 22 4.88 -7.55 -14.14
C VAL A 22 4.30 -8.97 -14.10
N GLY A 23 4.76 -9.90 -14.94
CA GLY A 23 4.16 -11.22 -15.12
C GLY A 23 2.78 -11.16 -15.75
N GLU A 24 1.95 -12.22 -15.57
CA GLU A 24 0.60 -12.33 -16.11
C GLU A 24 -0.34 -13.09 -15.17
N GLY A 25 -1.63 -12.77 -15.17
CA GLY A 25 -2.63 -13.43 -14.34
C GLY A 25 -4.02 -12.83 -14.45
N ASP A 26 -4.92 -13.23 -13.56
CA ASP A 26 -6.28 -12.69 -13.54
C ASP A 26 -6.33 -11.33 -12.81
N VAL A 27 -5.69 -11.23 -11.64
CA VAL A 27 -5.68 -10.03 -10.79
C VAL A 27 -4.26 -9.70 -10.37
N LEU A 28 -3.88 -8.43 -10.53
CA LEU A 28 -2.67 -7.86 -9.94
C LEU A 28 -3.04 -6.98 -8.75
N VAL A 29 -2.37 -7.19 -7.63
CA VAL A 29 -2.46 -6.31 -6.45
C VAL A 29 -1.20 -5.45 -6.38
N LEU A 30 -1.37 -4.14 -6.40
CA LEU A 30 -0.34 -3.14 -6.19
C LEU A 30 -0.54 -2.52 -4.79
N ALA A 31 0.27 -2.96 -3.82
CA ALA A 31 0.09 -2.57 -2.42
C ALA A 31 0.88 -1.29 -2.02
N GLY A 32 0.86 -0.29 -2.90
CA GLY A 32 1.41 1.04 -2.67
C GLY A 32 2.91 1.19 -2.95
N ASP A 33 3.35 2.44 -2.95
CA ASP A 33 4.73 2.87 -3.25
C ASP A 33 5.21 2.37 -4.61
N ILE A 34 4.33 2.47 -5.60
CA ILE A 34 4.65 2.11 -6.98
C ILE A 34 5.33 3.28 -7.69
N LEU A 35 4.83 4.50 -7.46
CA LEU A 35 5.28 5.71 -8.18
C LEU A 35 4.93 6.99 -7.40
N CYS A 36 5.54 8.12 -7.78
CA CYS A 36 5.13 9.44 -7.26
C CYS A 36 4.19 10.14 -8.24
N ALA A 37 2.93 10.42 -7.85
CA ALA A 37 1.91 11.00 -8.73
C ALA A 37 2.29 12.38 -9.31
N LYS A 38 3.19 13.13 -8.66
CA LYS A 38 3.66 14.43 -9.17
C LYS A 38 4.25 14.36 -10.58
N HIS A 39 4.84 13.22 -10.96
CA HIS A 39 5.54 13.05 -12.23
C HIS A 39 4.60 12.88 -13.43
N PHE A 40 3.31 12.63 -13.22
CA PHE A 40 2.29 12.72 -14.28
C PHE A 40 2.07 14.16 -14.83
N ARG A 41 2.74 15.16 -14.27
CA ARG A 41 2.65 16.56 -14.73
C ARG A 41 3.71 16.98 -15.75
N THR A 42 4.72 16.14 -15.94
CA THR A 42 5.90 16.49 -16.73
C THR A 42 6.09 15.51 -17.87
N ASP A 43 6.27 16.03 -19.07
CA ASP A 43 6.74 15.24 -20.22
C ASP A 43 8.20 14.87 -19.98
N GLY A 44 8.43 13.81 -19.23
CA GLY A 44 9.74 13.37 -18.81
C GLY A 44 9.92 11.86 -18.90
N TYR A 45 11.16 11.38 -18.75
CA TYR A 45 11.44 9.96 -18.78
C TYR A 45 10.69 9.15 -17.71
N LEU A 46 10.41 9.75 -16.54
CA LEU A 46 9.62 9.09 -15.48
C LEU A 46 8.16 8.88 -15.92
N HIS A 47 7.57 9.84 -16.60
CA HIS A 47 6.23 9.67 -17.16
C HIS A 47 6.19 8.48 -18.14
N ALA A 48 7.17 8.39 -19.02
CA ALA A 48 7.26 7.29 -19.97
C ALA A 48 7.49 5.91 -19.29
N ILE A 49 8.26 5.88 -18.18
CA ILE A 49 8.42 4.66 -17.37
C ILE A 49 7.07 4.26 -16.73
N TYR A 50 6.34 5.23 -16.15
CA TYR A 50 5.05 4.97 -15.53
C TYR A 50 4.02 4.48 -16.55
N ASP A 51 3.89 5.18 -17.69
CA ASP A 51 2.98 4.79 -18.76
C ASP A 51 3.26 3.37 -19.26
N ARG A 52 4.54 3.04 -19.44
CA ARG A 52 4.94 1.70 -19.86
C ARG A 52 4.53 0.66 -18.84
N PHE A 53 4.90 0.85 -17.56
CA PHE A 53 4.56 -0.07 -16.47
C PHE A 53 3.05 -0.26 -16.34
N LEU A 54 2.28 0.83 -16.30
CA LEU A 54 0.82 0.80 -16.18
C LEU A 54 0.16 0.09 -17.39
N ASN A 55 0.67 0.33 -18.61
CA ASN A 55 0.19 -0.35 -19.79
C ASN A 55 0.52 -1.85 -19.79
N ASP A 56 1.71 -2.24 -19.32
CA ASP A 56 2.09 -3.66 -19.21
C ASP A 56 1.22 -4.36 -18.18
N CYS A 57 0.96 -3.74 -17.01
CA CYS A 57 -0.03 -4.24 -16.03
C CYS A 57 -1.42 -4.39 -16.66
N SER A 58 -1.88 -3.36 -17.38
CA SER A 58 -3.22 -3.36 -17.98
C SER A 58 -3.40 -4.44 -19.06
N LYS A 59 -2.33 -4.76 -19.81
CA LYS A 59 -2.37 -5.80 -20.85
C LYS A 59 -2.33 -7.21 -20.28
N ASN A 60 -1.58 -7.41 -19.19
CA ASN A 60 -1.26 -8.73 -18.66
C ASN A 60 -2.27 -9.22 -17.59
N TYR A 61 -3.14 -8.32 -17.12
CA TYR A 61 -4.12 -8.65 -16.08
C TYR A 61 -5.52 -8.17 -16.43
N ASN A 62 -6.52 -8.99 -16.10
CA ASN A 62 -7.93 -8.61 -16.29
C ASN A 62 -8.33 -7.43 -15.37
N LYS A 63 -7.81 -7.40 -14.15
CA LYS A 63 -8.02 -6.34 -13.17
C LYS A 63 -6.73 -6.03 -12.42
N VAL A 64 -6.51 -4.76 -12.13
CA VAL A 64 -5.42 -4.28 -11.27
C VAL A 64 -6.03 -3.55 -10.08
N LEU A 65 -5.79 -4.07 -8.89
CA LEU A 65 -6.22 -3.47 -7.62
C LEU A 65 -5.05 -2.67 -7.05
N TYR A 66 -5.23 -1.37 -6.91
CA TYR A 66 -4.15 -0.47 -6.50
C TYR A 66 -4.54 0.30 -5.25
N VAL A 67 -3.74 0.22 -4.20
CA VAL A 67 -3.81 1.12 -3.03
C VAL A 67 -2.62 2.08 -3.07
N MET A 68 -2.83 3.31 -2.62
CA MET A 68 -1.74 4.28 -2.52
C MET A 68 -0.86 3.99 -1.31
N GLY A 69 0.46 4.09 -1.48
CA GLY A 69 1.41 4.21 -0.37
C GLY A 69 1.70 5.68 -0.05
N ASN A 70 2.71 5.93 0.77
CA ASN A 70 3.10 7.29 1.11
C ASN A 70 3.84 7.99 -0.06
N HIS A 71 4.59 7.25 -0.89
CA HIS A 71 5.32 7.82 -2.04
C HIS A 71 4.41 8.35 -3.15
N GLU A 72 3.21 7.81 -3.34
CA GLU A 72 2.24 8.37 -4.27
C GLU A 72 1.96 9.85 -3.98
N PHE A 73 2.00 10.26 -2.71
CA PHE A 73 1.75 11.64 -2.27
C PHE A 73 2.99 12.54 -2.31
N TYR A 74 4.20 12.00 -2.48
CA TYR A 74 5.45 12.76 -2.37
C TYR A 74 5.56 13.91 -3.37
N GLY A 75 5.86 15.08 -2.82
CA GLY A 75 6.02 16.31 -3.58
C GLY A 75 4.71 16.86 -4.17
N TYR A 76 3.57 16.36 -3.69
CA TYR A 76 2.25 16.80 -4.10
C TYR A 76 1.33 17.01 -2.87
N ASN A 77 0.02 17.26 -3.11
CA ASN A 77 -0.95 17.37 -2.02
C ASN A 77 -1.80 16.09 -1.92
N TYR A 78 -2.18 15.76 -0.71
CA TYR A 78 -2.89 14.53 -0.38
C TYR A 78 -4.17 14.35 -1.21
N GLU A 79 -5.03 15.37 -1.22
CA GLU A 79 -6.34 15.29 -1.87
C GLU A 79 -6.23 15.24 -3.41
N GLY A 80 -5.23 15.92 -3.97
CA GLY A 80 -5.00 15.96 -5.41
C GLY A 80 -4.39 14.68 -5.96
N THR A 81 -3.69 13.89 -5.14
CA THR A 81 -3.02 12.66 -5.56
C THR A 81 -4.01 11.63 -6.11
N LYS A 82 -5.09 11.36 -5.36
CA LYS A 82 -6.13 10.41 -5.79
C LYS A 82 -6.75 10.80 -7.13
N LYS A 83 -7.07 12.09 -7.31
CA LYS A 83 -7.59 12.61 -8.58
C LYS A 83 -6.58 12.40 -9.71
N LYS A 84 -5.32 12.76 -9.45
CA LYS A 84 -4.24 12.65 -10.41
C LYS A 84 -4.02 11.21 -10.88
N LEU A 85 -4.01 10.26 -9.95
CA LEU A 85 -3.93 8.85 -10.28
C LEU A 85 -5.10 8.41 -11.15
N LYS A 86 -6.34 8.69 -10.74
CA LYS A 86 -7.54 8.32 -11.51
C LYS A 86 -7.56 8.85 -12.94
N GLU A 87 -6.95 10.02 -13.20
CA GLU A 87 -6.84 10.62 -14.53
C GLU A 87 -5.82 9.91 -15.43
N ASN A 88 -4.86 9.14 -14.87
CA ASN A 88 -3.76 8.54 -15.59
C ASN A 88 -3.74 7.00 -15.55
N LEU A 89 -4.54 6.38 -14.70
CA LEU A 89 -4.62 4.92 -14.63
C LEU A 89 -5.43 4.34 -15.79
N PRO A 90 -5.01 3.19 -16.38
CA PRO A 90 -5.79 2.47 -17.37
C PRO A 90 -7.16 2.03 -16.85
N HIS A 91 -8.08 1.74 -17.76
CA HIS A 91 -9.51 1.48 -17.48
C HIS A 91 -9.79 0.28 -16.56
N ASN A 92 -8.90 -0.73 -16.53
CA ASN A 92 -9.05 -1.93 -15.70
C ASN A 92 -8.34 -1.82 -14.33
N PHE A 93 -7.80 -0.62 -14.01
CA PHE A 93 -7.30 -0.32 -12.68
C PHE A 93 -8.43 0.13 -11.76
N HIS A 94 -8.43 -0.41 -10.55
CA HIS A 94 -9.31 -0.02 -9.45
C HIS A 94 -8.46 0.57 -8.33
N LEU A 95 -8.46 1.90 -8.22
CA LEU A 95 -7.77 2.62 -7.14
C LEU A 95 -8.64 2.56 -5.88
N LEU A 96 -8.22 1.73 -4.93
CA LEU A 96 -8.91 1.51 -3.66
C LEU A 96 -8.36 2.46 -2.59
N ASP A 97 -9.24 3.29 -2.03
CA ASP A 97 -8.93 4.26 -0.99
C ASP A 97 -10.13 4.36 -0.04
N ASN A 98 -10.14 3.52 0.98
CA ASN A 98 -11.30 3.16 1.78
C ASN A 98 -12.45 2.69 0.85
N ASP A 99 -12.15 1.69 0.04
CA ASP A 99 -13.05 1.20 -1.00
C ASP A 99 -13.06 -0.34 -1.03
N THR A 100 -14.13 -0.91 -1.54
CA THR A 100 -14.34 -2.36 -1.63
C THR A 100 -14.80 -2.75 -3.02
N ILE A 101 -14.21 -3.79 -3.59
CA ILE A 101 -14.64 -4.38 -4.86
C ILE A 101 -14.80 -5.89 -4.70
N THR A 102 -15.89 -6.43 -5.25
CA THR A 102 -16.09 -7.87 -5.30
C THR A 102 -15.70 -8.41 -6.69
N ILE A 103 -14.84 -9.42 -6.71
CA ILE A 103 -14.42 -10.14 -7.90
C ILE A 103 -14.67 -11.63 -7.65
N ASN A 104 -15.54 -12.24 -8.46
CA ASN A 104 -16.07 -13.57 -8.19
C ASN A 104 -16.72 -13.63 -6.80
N ASN A 105 -16.23 -14.51 -5.91
CA ASN A 105 -16.70 -14.65 -4.53
C ASN A 105 -15.71 -14.06 -3.50
N TRP A 106 -14.79 -13.19 -3.92
CA TRP A 106 -13.82 -12.52 -3.06
C TRP A 106 -14.12 -11.03 -2.92
N ASN A 107 -14.11 -10.54 -1.70
CA ASN A 107 -14.27 -9.12 -1.37
C ASN A 107 -12.90 -8.51 -1.08
N PHE A 108 -12.43 -7.64 -1.96
CA PHE A 108 -11.16 -6.92 -1.81
C PHE A 108 -11.42 -5.57 -1.19
N ILE A 109 -10.84 -5.33 -0.02
CA ILE A 109 -10.91 -4.06 0.72
C ILE A 109 -9.55 -3.39 0.64
N GLY A 110 -9.48 -2.14 0.19
CA GLY A 110 -8.20 -1.45 0.00
C GLY A 110 -8.14 -0.05 0.59
N PHE A 111 -6.97 0.29 1.16
CA PHE A 111 -6.66 1.60 1.74
C PHE A 111 -5.14 1.78 1.95
N THR A 112 -4.68 3.02 2.13
CA THR A 112 -3.29 3.29 2.54
C THR A 112 -3.02 2.77 3.96
N LEU A 113 -4.01 2.78 4.83
CA LEU A 113 -4.02 2.46 6.25
C LEU A 113 -3.33 3.52 7.12
N TRP A 114 -2.10 3.96 6.75
CA TRP A 114 -1.23 4.70 7.65
C TRP A 114 -0.97 3.91 8.93
N SER A 115 -0.72 4.57 10.07
CA SER A 115 -0.40 3.86 11.31
C SER A 115 -1.05 4.47 12.54
N ASP A 116 -1.16 3.67 13.60
CA ASP A 116 -1.71 4.06 14.89
C ASP A 116 -0.66 4.61 15.87
N PHE A 117 0.62 4.67 15.47
CA PHE A 117 1.75 5.09 16.32
C PHE A 117 1.79 4.38 17.68
N ARG A 118 1.61 3.04 17.70
CA ARG A 118 1.51 2.24 18.94
C ARG A 118 0.46 2.77 19.90
N ASN A 119 -0.79 2.78 19.44
CA ASN A 119 -1.93 3.33 20.18
C ASN A 119 -1.71 4.80 20.56
N GLU A 120 -1.37 5.63 19.55
CA GLU A 120 -1.27 7.08 19.68
C GLU A 120 -0.16 7.56 20.63
N ASN A 121 0.93 6.81 20.69
CA ASN A 121 2.07 7.16 21.50
C ASN A 121 2.72 8.47 21.04
N ALA A 122 2.72 9.48 21.91
CA ALA A 122 3.22 10.82 21.57
C ALA A 122 4.72 10.83 21.22
N LEU A 123 5.54 9.96 21.81
CA LEU A 123 6.96 9.87 21.48
C LEU A 123 7.17 9.30 20.08
N GLU A 124 6.44 8.23 19.72
CA GLU A 124 6.45 7.66 18.35
C GLU A 124 6.02 8.71 17.30
N MET A 125 4.98 9.51 17.61
CA MET A 125 4.53 10.59 16.73
C MET A 125 5.57 11.71 16.61
N MET A 126 6.25 12.08 17.68
CA MET A 126 7.31 13.11 17.64
C MET A 126 8.52 12.63 16.83
N GLU A 127 8.97 11.39 17.00
CA GLU A 127 10.06 10.81 16.23
C GLU A 127 9.68 10.70 14.75
N ALA A 128 8.50 10.21 14.44
CA ALA A 128 7.99 10.15 13.07
C ALA A 128 8.02 11.54 12.41
N ALA A 129 7.52 12.57 13.09
CA ALA A 129 7.53 13.95 12.58
C ALA A 129 8.92 14.47 12.21
N GLN A 130 9.97 14.03 12.92
CA GLN A 130 11.35 14.44 12.71
C GLN A 130 12.04 13.60 11.63
N CYS A 131 11.83 12.27 11.64
CA CYS A 131 12.58 11.31 10.84
C CYS A 131 11.94 11.07 9.47
N MET A 132 10.59 10.90 9.41
CA MET A 132 9.89 10.52 8.18
C MET A 132 9.84 11.66 7.15
N ASN A 133 10.11 11.30 5.89
CA ASN A 133 10.00 12.23 4.78
C ASN A 133 8.56 12.66 4.49
N ASP A 134 7.58 11.83 4.85
CA ASP A 134 6.14 12.09 4.69
C ASP A 134 5.77 13.48 5.21
N TYR A 135 6.23 13.81 6.42
CA TYR A 135 5.95 15.08 7.09
C TYR A 135 6.79 16.27 6.58
N LYS A 136 7.75 15.99 5.70
CA LYS A 136 8.59 17.03 5.06
C LYS A 136 8.08 17.41 3.67
N VAL A 137 7.58 16.42 2.91
CA VAL A 137 7.33 16.57 1.47
C VAL A 137 5.87 16.47 1.04
N ILE A 138 4.98 15.87 1.84
CA ILE A 138 3.54 15.80 1.56
C ILE A 138 2.86 17.10 2.04
N ARG A 139 1.90 17.58 1.25
CA ARG A 139 1.07 18.73 1.58
C ARG A 139 -0.39 18.33 1.74
N ILE A 140 -1.11 19.06 2.57
CA ILE A 140 -2.55 18.87 2.80
C ILE A 140 -3.28 20.20 2.59
N THR A 141 -4.42 20.16 1.92
CA THR A 141 -5.28 21.32 1.67
C THR A 141 -6.33 21.49 2.79
N PRO A 142 -7.02 22.64 2.91
CA PRO A 142 -6.95 23.80 2.02
C PRO A 142 -5.75 24.73 2.29
N LYS A 143 -5.08 24.61 3.43
CA LYS A 143 -4.01 25.54 3.83
C LYS A 143 -2.68 25.28 3.14
N TYR A 144 -2.58 24.21 2.36
CA TYR A 144 -1.34 23.73 1.72
C TYR A 144 -0.16 23.63 2.70
N ARG A 145 -0.46 23.24 3.94
CA ARG A 145 0.55 23.00 4.98
C ARG A 145 1.20 21.63 4.81
N LYS A 146 2.28 21.40 5.51
CA LYS A 146 2.87 20.06 5.62
C LYS A 146 1.89 19.10 6.32
N LEU A 147 1.91 17.85 5.88
CA LEU A 147 1.31 16.74 6.61
C LEU A 147 1.96 16.64 8.00
N ASN A 148 1.25 16.11 8.98
CA ASN A 148 1.79 15.84 10.31
C ASN A 148 1.19 14.54 10.88
N PRO A 149 1.77 13.97 11.96
CA PRO A 149 1.33 12.68 12.51
C PRO A 149 -0.14 12.64 12.97
N ASN A 150 -0.72 13.77 13.39
CA ASN A 150 -2.15 13.79 13.74
C ASN A 150 -3.04 13.61 12.51
N ASP A 151 -2.60 14.08 11.33
CA ASP A 151 -3.34 13.88 10.09
C ASP A 151 -3.33 12.39 9.70
N THR A 152 -2.16 11.75 9.70
CA THR A 152 -2.03 10.33 9.34
C THR A 152 -2.72 9.43 10.36
N LEU A 153 -2.69 9.78 11.63
CA LEU A 153 -3.48 9.10 12.67
C LEU A 153 -5.00 9.21 12.41
N ALA A 154 -5.47 10.38 11.98
CA ALA A 154 -6.87 10.55 11.61
C ALA A 154 -7.24 9.68 10.39
N PHE A 155 -6.40 9.63 9.37
CA PHE A 155 -6.57 8.75 8.21
C PHE A 155 -6.54 7.25 8.60
N HIS A 156 -5.66 6.86 9.51
CA HIS A 156 -5.64 5.50 10.05
C HIS A 156 -6.99 5.13 10.70
N ARG A 157 -7.49 6.00 11.59
CA ARG A 157 -8.78 5.78 12.26
C ARG A 157 -9.95 5.66 11.27
N GLU A 158 -9.93 6.47 10.21
CA GLU A 158 -10.92 6.41 9.15
C GLU A 158 -10.86 5.07 8.40
N SER A 159 -9.65 4.64 7.99
CA SER A 159 -9.45 3.37 7.29
C SER A 159 -9.82 2.16 8.17
N LYS A 160 -9.43 2.17 9.45
CA LYS A 160 -9.82 1.14 10.42
C LYS A 160 -11.34 1.08 10.61
N SER A 161 -11.98 2.24 10.76
CA SER A 161 -13.45 2.32 10.89
C SER A 161 -14.14 1.81 9.63
N TYR A 162 -13.64 2.16 8.44
CA TYR A 162 -14.15 1.63 7.17
C TYR A 162 -14.06 0.11 7.12
N LEU A 163 -12.89 -0.47 7.42
CA LEU A 163 -12.70 -1.91 7.47
C LEU A 163 -13.71 -2.59 8.38
N LEU A 164 -13.80 -2.15 9.64
CA LEU A 164 -14.70 -2.76 10.62
C LEU A 164 -16.17 -2.67 10.22
N ASN A 165 -16.59 -1.58 9.59
CA ASN A 165 -17.95 -1.44 9.05
C ASN A 165 -18.21 -2.42 7.90
N GLN A 166 -17.25 -2.62 6.99
CA GLN A 166 -17.38 -3.60 5.90
C GLN A 166 -17.49 -5.03 6.47
N LEU A 167 -16.69 -5.37 7.47
CA LEU A 167 -16.67 -6.69 8.09
C LEU A 167 -17.97 -7.04 8.85
N GLN A 168 -18.81 -6.05 9.18
CA GLN A 168 -20.14 -6.33 9.74
C GLN A 168 -21.11 -6.95 8.73
N THR A 169 -20.89 -6.72 7.44
CA THR A 169 -21.79 -7.17 6.35
C THR A 169 -21.20 -8.28 5.49
N LEU A 170 -19.85 -8.35 5.41
CA LEU A 170 -19.13 -9.35 4.64
C LEU A 170 -18.83 -10.57 5.51
N ASN A 171 -19.37 -11.72 5.14
CA ASN A 171 -19.30 -12.92 5.97
C ASN A 171 -18.21 -13.91 5.56
N GLU A 172 -17.68 -13.81 4.33
CA GLU A 172 -16.71 -14.77 3.78
C GLU A 172 -15.73 -14.10 2.82
N ASN A 173 -14.55 -14.74 2.66
CA ASN A 173 -13.59 -14.46 1.59
C ASN A 173 -13.22 -12.97 1.48
N VAL A 174 -12.77 -12.39 2.58
CA VAL A 174 -12.24 -11.04 2.60
C VAL A 174 -10.73 -11.07 2.36
N PHE A 175 -10.29 -10.25 1.41
CA PHE A 175 -8.90 -9.98 1.07
C PHE A 175 -8.60 -8.51 1.32
N VAL A 176 -7.79 -8.21 2.33
CA VAL A 176 -7.44 -6.83 2.69
C VAL A 176 -6.13 -6.44 2.02
N ILE A 177 -6.09 -5.24 1.46
CA ILE A 177 -4.91 -4.65 0.82
C ILE A 177 -4.63 -3.32 1.51
N SER A 178 -3.49 -3.22 2.20
CA SER A 178 -3.03 -1.96 2.76
C SER A 178 -1.61 -1.63 2.28
N HIS A 179 -1.18 -0.38 2.43
CA HIS A 179 0.23 -0.07 2.24
C HIS A 179 1.01 -0.25 3.54
N HIS A 180 0.59 0.39 4.62
CA HIS A 180 1.24 0.20 5.93
C HIS A 180 0.87 -1.17 6.53
N ALA A 181 1.81 -1.74 7.29
CA ALA A 181 1.66 -3.07 7.86
C ALA A 181 0.58 -3.13 8.96
N PRO A 182 -0.25 -4.20 8.99
CA PRO A 182 -1.28 -4.35 10.02
C PRO A 182 -0.77 -4.85 11.37
N SER A 183 0.46 -5.39 11.41
CA SER A 183 1.00 -6.09 12.58
C SER A 183 2.47 -5.77 12.81
N TYR A 184 2.88 -5.72 14.06
CA TYR A 184 4.29 -5.64 14.46
C TYR A 184 5.10 -6.89 14.10
N GLN A 185 4.46 -7.98 13.68
CA GLN A 185 5.15 -9.16 13.13
C GLN A 185 5.83 -8.83 11.79
N SER A 186 5.35 -7.82 11.07
CA SER A 186 5.96 -7.30 9.83
C SER A 186 7.12 -6.32 10.05
N ILE A 187 7.65 -6.22 11.26
CA ILE A 187 8.88 -5.47 11.53
C ILE A 187 10.06 -6.43 11.59
N PRO A 188 11.12 -6.21 10.77
CA PRO A 188 12.32 -7.04 10.81
C PRO A 188 12.94 -7.08 12.21
N GLN A 189 13.50 -8.23 12.58
CA GLN A 189 13.98 -8.50 13.93
C GLN A 189 15.04 -7.49 14.40
N GLU A 190 15.90 -7.03 13.49
CA GLU A 190 16.94 -6.05 13.75
C GLU A 190 16.39 -4.66 14.11
N TYR A 191 15.18 -4.34 13.67
CA TYR A 191 14.53 -3.03 13.94
C TYR A 191 13.53 -3.06 15.10
N LYS A 192 13.22 -4.24 15.69
CA LYS A 192 12.18 -4.37 16.74
C LYS A 192 12.41 -3.51 17.98
N LYS A 193 13.64 -3.09 18.24
CA LYS A 193 14.00 -2.23 19.36
C LYS A 193 13.87 -0.73 19.06
N ASN A 194 13.66 -0.38 17.80
CA ASN A 194 13.53 1.01 17.37
C ASN A 194 12.08 1.47 17.52
N SER A 195 11.86 2.77 17.37
CA SER A 195 10.54 3.34 17.19
C SER A 195 10.00 2.92 15.81
N ASN A 196 8.91 2.18 15.79
CA ASN A 196 8.32 1.59 14.58
C ASN A 196 6.85 1.97 14.38
N GLY A 197 6.33 2.84 15.25
CA GLY A 197 4.92 3.21 15.23
C GLY A 197 4.46 3.89 13.94
N ALA A 198 5.40 4.42 13.14
CA ALA A 198 5.08 5.00 11.83
C ALA A 198 4.97 3.97 10.69
N TYR A 199 5.42 2.73 10.90
CA TYR A 199 5.50 1.71 9.85
C TYR A 199 4.38 0.68 9.92
N CYS A 200 3.83 0.45 11.09
CA CYS A 200 2.83 -0.59 11.32
C CYS A 200 1.84 -0.20 12.43
N SER A 201 0.72 -0.88 12.44
CA SER A 201 -0.29 -0.80 13.48
C SER A 201 -0.43 -2.14 14.20
N ASN A 202 -1.15 -2.18 15.32
CA ASN A 202 -1.49 -3.41 16.00
C ASN A 202 -2.96 -3.76 15.73
N LEU A 203 -3.20 -4.48 14.64
CA LEU A 203 -4.53 -4.96 14.25
C LEU A 203 -4.67 -6.48 14.42
N ASP A 204 -3.77 -7.12 15.17
CA ASP A 204 -3.79 -8.58 15.37
C ASP A 204 -5.13 -9.04 15.96
N ASP A 205 -5.64 -8.34 16.98
CA ASP A 205 -6.95 -8.63 17.59
C ASP A 205 -8.12 -8.42 16.61
N ASP A 206 -8.03 -7.37 15.77
CA ASP A 206 -9.05 -7.12 14.75
C ASP A 206 -9.06 -8.27 13.71
N ILE A 207 -7.91 -8.80 13.33
CA ILE A 207 -7.79 -9.93 12.40
C ILE A 207 -8.35 -11.21 13.05
N VAL A 208 -7.95 -11.51 14.28
CA VAL A 208 -8.41 -12.70 15.03
C VAL A 208 -9.93 -12.71 15.22
N ASN A 209 -10.52 -11.55 15.54
CA ASN A 209 -11.95 -11.41 15.76
C ASN A 209 -12.79 -11.44 14.47
N HIS A 210 -12.16 -11.39 13.29
CA HIS A 210 -12.84 -11.39 11.99
C HIS A 210 -12.32 -12.52 11.09
N PRO A 211 -12.70 -13.79 11.34
CA PRO A 211 -12.19 -14.96 10.63
C PRO A 211 -12.56 -15.01 9.13
N GLN A 212 -13.43 -14.12 8.63
CA GLN A 212 -13.69 -13.92 7.21
C GLN A 212 -12.51 -13.28 6.48
N ILE A 213 -11.56 -12.60 7.16
CA ILE A 213 -10.32 -12.11 6.57
C ILE A 213 -9.41 -13.31 6.33
N LYS A 214 -9.20 -13.68 5.06
CA LYS A 214 -8.35 -14.81 4.67
C LYS A 214 -6.94 -14.39 4.28
N TYR A 215 -6.81 -13.20 3.70
CA TYR A 215 -5.54 -12.63 3.29
C TYR A 215 -5.45 -11.17 3.70
N TRP A 216 -4.26 -10.78 4.11
CA TRP A 216 -3.89 -9.38 4.28
C TRP A 216 -2.55 -9.12 3.57
N VAL A 217 -2.56 -8.25 2.57
CA VAL A 217 -1.37 -7.88 1.81
C VAL A 217 -0.97 -6.47 2.16
N HIS A 218 0.32 -6.24 2.35
CA HIS A 218 0.85 -4.91 2.60
C HIS A 218 2.22 -4.67 1.95
N GLY A 219 2.74 -3.44 2.06
CA GLY A 219 4.07 -2.98 1.65
C GLY A 219 4.82 -2.29 2.79
N HIS A 220 5.47 -1.19 2.47
CA HIS A 220 6.07 -0.18 3.33
C HIS A 220 7.31 -0.61 4.12
N THR A 221 7.37 -1.82 4.61
CA THR A 221 8.47 -2.28 5.49
C THR A 221 9.72 -2.72 4.73
N HIS A 222 9.66 -2.77 3.40
CA HIS A 222 10.74 -3.18 2.49
C HIS A 222 11.40 -4.51 2.85
N ASN A 223 10.65 -5.41 3.49
CA ASN A 223 11.07 -6.76 3.79
C ASN A 223 9.97 -7.75 3.41
N HIS A 224 10.38 -8.87 2.82
CA HIS A 224 9.45 -9.95 2.52
C HIS A 224 8.94 -10.59 3.81
N PHE A 225 7.61 -10.72 3.91
CA PHE A 225 6.93 -11.41 4.99
C PHE A 225 5.85 -12.36 4.43
N ASP A 226 5.72 -13.50 5.08
CA ASP A 226 4.66 -14.47 4.80
C ASP A 226 4.42 -15.27 6.08
N TYR A 227 3.35 -14.92 6.81
CA TYR A 227 3.03 -15.53 8.09
C TYR A 227 1.52 -15.59 8.32
N MET A 228 1.10 -16.33 9.34
CA MET A 228 -0.30 -16.49 9.71
C MET A 228 -0.62 -15.74 11.00
N ILE A 229 -1.75 -15.03 11.02
CA ILE A 229 -2.45 -14.60 12.23
C ILE A 229 -3.76 -15.38 12.23
N GLU A 230 -3.85 -16.42 13.08
CA GLU A 230 -4.94 -17.39 13.05
C GLU A 230 -5.22 -17.89 11.61
N GLY A 231 -6.40 -17.68 11.06
CA GLY A 231 -6.79 -18.10 9.71
C GLY A 231 -6.46 -17.11 8.59
N CYS A 232 -5.82 -15.96 8.90
CA CYS A 232 -5.45 -14.93 7.93
C CYS A 232 -3.96 -15.05 7.57
N ARG A 233 -3.65 -15.17 6.27
CA ARG A 233 -2.27 -15.12 5.77
C ARG A 233 -1.87 -13.68 5.48
N VAL A 234 -0.85 -13.18 6.18
CA VAL A 234 -0.30 -11.83 6.02
C VAL A 234 0.94 -11.89 5.14
N ILE A 235 0.97 -11.06 4.08
CA ILE A 235 1.99 -11.15 3.04
C ILE A 235 2.51 -9.75 2.69
N CYS A 236 3.84 -9.64 2.57
CA CYS A 236 4.53 -8.47 2.01
C CYS A 236 5.56 -8.95 1.00
N ASN A 237 5.50 -8.45 -0.25
CA ASN A 237 6.41 -8.82 -1.33
C ASN A 237 6.98 -7.56 -2.02
N PRO A 238 7.82 -6.78 -1.31
CA PRO A 238 8.26 -5.46 -1.77
C PRO A 238 9.44 -5.54 -2.72
N GLY A 239 9.41 -4.76 -3.80
CA GLY A 239 10.56 -4.59 -4.70
C GLY A 239 11.73 -3.88 -4.02
N GLY A 240 11.46 -2.81 -3.30
CA GLY A 240 12.43 -1.96 -2.61
C GLY A 240 13.15 -0.98 -3.52
N TYR A 241 14.01 -0.16 -2.91
CA TYR A 241 14.86 0.77 -3.66
C TYR A 241 15.90 0.03 -4.51
N PRO A 242 16.39 0.64 -5.60
CA PRO A 242 17.43 0.03 -6.43
C PRO A 242 18.64 -0.44 -5.60
N GLY A 243 18.95 -1.73 -5.69
CA GLY A 243 20.05 -2.36 -4.95
C GLY A 243 19.73 -2.78 -3.52
N GLN A 244 18.51 -2.55 -3.02
CA GLN A 244 18.07 -3.05 -1.74
C GLN A 244 17.71 -4.54 -1.82
N ASN A 245 18.15 -5.33 -0.86
CA ASN A 245 17.75 -6.73 -0.74
C ASN A 245 16.53 -6.83 0.19
N THR A 246 15.35 -6.95 -0.37
CA THR A 246 14.08 -7.04 0.37
C THR A 246 13.58 -8.47 0.56
N GLY A 247 14.20 -9.45 -0.09
CA GLY A 247 13.67 -10.80 -0.21
C GLY A 247 12.54 -10.92 -1.23
N TYR A 248 12.41 -9.96 -2.16
CA TYR A 248 11.40 -9.96 -3.22
C TYR A 248 11.40 -11.26 -4.02
N THR A 249 10.21 -11.84 -4.19
CA THR A 249 9.97 -13.06 -4.96
C THR A 249 9.18 -12.72 -6.24
N PRO A 250 9.83 -12.72 -7.43
CA PRO A 250 9.19 -12.32 -8.70
C PRO A 250 7.99 -13.18 -9.09
N ASP A 251 8.07 -14.49 -8.78
CA ASP A 251 7.07 -15.48 -9.18
C ASP A 251 6.11 -15.86 -8.04
N LEU A 252 5.86 -14.93 -7.10
CA LEU A 252 4.91 -15.16 -6.04
C LEU A 252 3.47 -14.97 -6.56
N TYR A 253 2.82 -16.08 -6.85
CA TYR A 253 1.42 -16.15 -7.27
C TYR A 253 0.58 -16.91 -6.24
N PHE A 254 -0.71 -16.57 -6.20
CA PHE A 254 -1.71 -17.23 -5.37
C PHE A 254 -2.88 -17.67 -6.24
N ASP A 255 -3.41 -18.85 -5.95
CA ASP A 255 -4.70 -19.30 -6.48
C ASP A 255 -5.75 -19.17 -5.39
N ILE A 256 -6.74 -18.28 -5.61
CA ILE A 256 -7.85 -18.01 -4.69
C ILE A 256 -9.21 -18.19 -5.36
#